data_ba72c52a212e6829ad70c1582acbdb57
#
_entry.id   ba72c52a212e6829ad70c1582acbdb57
#
_cell.length_a   1.000
_cell.length_b   1.000
_cell.length_c   1.000
_cell.angle_alpha   90.00
_cell.angle_beta   90.00
_cell.angle_gamma   90.00
#
_symmetry.space_group_name_H-M   'P 1'
#
loop_
_entity.id
_entity.type
_entity.pdbx_description
1 polymer ?
#
loop_
_entity_poly.entity_id
_entity_poly.type
_entity_poly.pdbx_seq_one_letter_code
_entity_poly.pdbx_strand_id
1 'polypeptide(L)'
;MDLRQLRCFEAVARHRHFTRASEELSLSQSSVSHHIRQLEAGLGVELFVRTSRTVRLTRAGEALLPRAEQIVAGFDAAESEMQQFTGLMRGRMVLGTMRALGTIRLPELLRAFCDRYPGIDVVMREATSDHMLEMLSGGELDAAFIQLPDEPPSGLVTELLHVEEFALIVGPDHRLAGRDEVPLSELAGEDWIVFTRGTGIDTALRAACAQAGFEPHAKFESSALQTVRALAGAGLGVAMLPRSFAEAEAGARVVRIAPPTPLRRVALAWPDRPLPAGTAFVQFVRATLARNGQ
;
A
#
# COMPACT_ATOMS: atom_id res chain seq x y z
N MET A 1 1.42 7.72 32.44
CA MET A 1 1.50 7.47 30.97
C MET A 1 1.98 8.76 30.32
N ASP A 2 3.05 8.69 29.53
CA ASP A 2 3.61 9.80 28.76
C ASP A 2 3.96 9.34 27.34
N LEU A 3 4.26 10.28 26.43
CA LEU A 3 4.52 10.01 25.01
C LEU A 3 5.75 9.12 24.81
N ARG A 4 6.81 9.28 25.60
CA ARG A 4 8.03 8.47 25.51
C ARG A 4 7.75 7.01 25.86
N GLN A 5 6.90 6.78 26.85
CA GLN A 5 6.45 5.44 27.23
C GLN A 5 5.64 4.79 26.11
N LEU A 6 4.76 5.55 25.45
CA LEU A 6 3.96 5.05 24.31
C LEU A 6 4.85 4.74 23.10
N ARG A 7 5.80 5.58 22.75
CA ARG A 7 6.79 5.29 21.69
C ARG A 7 7.62 4.03 21.99
N CYS A 8 8.06 3.85 23.24
CA CYS A 8 8.74 2.62 23.65
C CYS A 8 7.83 1.39 23.53
N PHE A 9 6.56 1.51 23.92
CA PHE A 9 5.58 0.44 23.81
C PHE A 9 5.34 0.04 22.35
N GLU A 10 5.10 1.00 21.49
CA GLU A 10 4.92 0.79 20.04
C GLU A 10 6.12 0.10 19.39
N ALA A 11 7.34 0.60 19.64
CA ALA A 11 8.54 0.01 19.08
C ALA A 11 8.78 -1.43 19.54
N VAL A 12 8.53 -1.73 20.82
CA VAL A 12 8.64 -3.11 21.35
C VAL A 12 7.55 -4.02 20.77
N ALA A 13 6.34 -3.53 20.59
CA ALA A 13 5.24 -4.27 19.97
C ALA A 13 5.57 -4.63 18.51
N ARG A 14 6.09 -3.68 17.74
CA ARG A 14 6.47 -3.83 16.34
C ARG A 14 7.61 -4.83 16.16
N HIS A 15 8.71 -4.67 16.91
CA HIS A 15 9.89 -5.53 16.79
C HIS A 15 9.78 -6.85 17.53
N ARG A 16 8.84 -6.96 18.48
CA ARG A 16 8.75 -8.11 19.41
C ARG A 16 10.08 -8.43 20.09
N HIS A 17 10.93 -7.40 20.26
CA HIS A 17 12.28 -7.51 20.76
C HIS A 17 12.78 -6.19 21.36
N PHE A 18 13.15 -6.20 22.64
CA PHE A 18 13.59 -4.99 23.37
C PHE A 18 14.88 -4.36 22.81
N THR A 19 15.84 -5.18 22.40
CA THR A 19 17.11 -4.66 21.86
C THR A 19 16.89 -3.95 20.52
N ARG A 20 16.12 -4.56 19.59
CA ARG A 20 15.80 -3.93 18.30
C ARG A 20 14.99 -2.63 18.48
N ALA A 21 14.05 -2.63 19.42
CA ALA A 21 13.31 -1.41 19.75
C ALA A 21 14.22 -0.32 20.32
N SER A 22 15.21 -0.70 21.12
CA SER A 22 16.17 0.27 21.69
C SER A 22 17.11 0.86 20.62
N GLU A 23 17.51 0.07 19.64
CA GLU A 23 18.30 0.53 18.48
C GLU A 23 17.49 1.54 17.65
N GLU A 24 16.22 1.23 17.31
CA GLU A 24 15.34 2.15 16.59
C GLU A 24 15.18 3.48 17.32
N LEU A 25 14.98 3.44 18.64
CA LEU A 25 14.74 4.63 19.46
C LEU A 25 16.01 5.37 19.88
N SER A 26 17.20 4.87 19.53
CA SER A 26 18.49 5.38 19.98
C SER A 26 18.59 5.47 21.52
N LEU A 27 18.03 4.46 22.21
CA LEU A 27 18.03 4.33 23.67
C LEU A 27 18.79 3.07 24.10
N SER A 28 19.14 2.99 25.41
CA SER A 28 19.60 1.72 25.96
C SER A 28 18.41 0.76 26.17
N GLN A 29 18.66 -0.55 26.05
CA GLN A 29 17.63 -1.58 26.31
C GLN A 29 17.07 -1.50 27.74
N SER A 30 17.89 -1.11 28.71
CA SER A 30 17.46 -0.88 30.10
C SER A 30 16.49 0.31 30.21
N SER A 31 16.72 1.37 29.42
CA SER A 31 15.84 2.55 29.36
C SER A 31 14.47 2.19 28.77
N VAL A 32 14.46 1.46 27.65
CA VAL A 32 13.20 0.97 27.05
C VAL A 32 12.43 0.09 28.04
N SER A 33 13.12 -0.87 28.68
CA SER A 33 12.51 -1.73 29.71
C SER A 33 11.97 -0.95 30.91
N HIS A 34 12.62 0.15 31.27
CA HIS A 34 12.18 1.02 32.35
C HIS A 34 10.88 1.76 31.95
N HIS A 35 10.84 2.36 30.79
CA HIS A 35 9.65 3.07 30.29
C HIS A 35 8.43 2.14 30.16
N ILE A 36 8.63 0.92 29.68
CA ILE A 36 7.55 -0.08 29.61
C ILE A 36 7.04 -0.42 31.02
N ARG A 37 7.93 -0.71 31.98
CA ARG A 37 7.50 -1.00 33.36
C ARG A 37 6.74 0.16 33.99
N GLN A 38 7.15 1.40 33.76
CA GLN A 38 6.44 2.59 34.24
C GLN A 38 5.05 2.70 33.60
N LEU A 39 4.91 2.40 32.31
CA LEU A 39 3.64 2.39 31.61
C LEU A 39 2.70 1.32 32.18
N GLU A 40 3.20 0.09 32.34
CA GLU A 40 2.46 -1.04 32.92
C GLU A 40 2.02 -0.72 34.37
N ALA A 41 2.92 -0.16 35.17
CA ALA A 41 2.60 0.25 36.54
C ALA A 41 1.56 1.39 36.60
N GLY A 42 1.64 2.36 35.69
CA GLY A 42 0.67 3.46 35.59
C GLY A 42 -0.71 3.04 35.11
N LEU A 43 -0.80 1.94 34.35
CA LEU A 43 -2.06 1.37 33.85
C LEU A 43 -2.58 0.24 34.75
N GLY A 44 -1.76 -0.29 35.66
CA GLY A 44 -2.11 -1.38 36.55
C GLY A 44 -2.25 -2.74 35.85
N VAL A 45 -1.71 -2.88 34.63
CA VAL A 45 -1.80 -4.11 33.83
C VAL A 45 -0.49 -4.37 33.09
N GLU A 46 -0.14 -5.63 32.89
CA GLU A 46 0.96 -6.02 32.01
C GLU A 46 0.57 -5.91 30.54
N LEU A 47 1.42 -5.32 29.73
CA LEU A 47 1.20 -5.15 28.29
C LEU A 47 1.97 -6.19 27.46
N PHE A 48 3.03 -6.78 28.03
CA PHE A 48 3.83 -7.80 27.36
C PHE A 48 3.95 -9.07 28.19
N VAL A 49 3.79 -10.21 27.53
CA VAL A 49 4.25 -11.51 28.04
C VAL A 49 5.71 -11.66 27.61
N ARG A 50 6.60 -11.79 28.62
CA ARG A 50 8.05 -11.92 28.40
C ARG A 50 8.48 -13.32 28.77
N THR A 51 9.12 -14.01 27.84
CA THR A 51 9.84 -15.26 28.11
C THR A 51 11.31 -15.05 27.77
N SER A 52 12.17 -16.01 28.10
CA SER A 52 13.58 -15.95 27.73
C SER A 52 13.85 -15.92 26.21
N ARG A 53 12.84 -16.23 25.38
CA ARG A 53 12.97 -16.33 23.92
C ARG A 53 11.99 -15.48 23.13
N THR A 54 10.91 -14.99 23.74
CA THR A 54 9.85 -14.29 23.00
C THR A 54 9.25 -13.13 23.80
N VAL A 55 8.87 -12.08 23.07
CA VAL A 55 8.07 -10.96 23.57
C VAL A 55 6.77 -10.93 22.78
N ARG A 56 5.63 -10.98 23.47
CA ARG A 56 4.30 -10.92 22.84
C ARG A 56 3.42 -9.95 23.61
N LEU A 57 2.46 -9.34 22.93
CA LEU A 57 1.45 -8.54 23.59
C LEU A 57 0.52 -9.42 24.46
N THR A 58 0.06 -8.87 25.57
CA THR A 58 -1.11 -9.36 26.29
C THR A 58 -2.38 -8.87 25.60
N ARG A 59 -3.56 -9.35 26.02
CA ARG A 59 -4.85 -8.78 25.55
C ARG A 59 -4.95 -7.27 25.86
N ALA A 60 -4.41 -6.83 26.98
CA ALA A 60 -4.34 -5.40 27.30
C ALA A 60 -3.40 -4.64 26.37
N GLY A 61 -2.25 -5.25 26.02
CA GLY A 61 -1.31 -4.70 25.03
C GLY A 61 -1.93 -4.60 23.64
N GLU A 62 -2.63 -5.64 23.18
CA GLU A 62 -3.34 -5.62 21.89
C GLU A 62 -4.43 -4.53 21.85
N ALA A 63 -5.15 -4.31 22.93
CA ALA A 63 -6.16 -3.25 23.02
C ALA A 63 -5.54 -1.84 23.09
N LEU A 64 -4.36 -1.70 23.73
CA LEU A 64 -3.68 -0.41 23.84
C LEU A 64 -2.98 -0.01 22.55
N LEU A 65 -2.45 -0.96 21.77
CA LEU A 65 -1.58 -0.68 20.62
C LEU A 65 -2.20 0.32 19.63
N PRO A 66 -3.42 0.12 19.10
CA PRO A 66 -4.00 1.07 18.14
C PRO A 66 -4.24 2.46 18.76
N ARG A 67 -4.47 2.54 20.07
CA ARG A 67 -4.62 3.81 20.77
C ARG A 67 -3.30 4.52 20.99
N ALA A 68 -2.24 3.77 21.30
CA ALA A 68 -0.90 4.31 21.44
C ALA A 68 -0.40 4.89 20.10
N GLU A 69 -0.60 4.16 19.00
CA GLU A 69 -0.28 4.61 17.64
C GLU A 69 -1.03 5.90 17.28
N GLN A 70 -2.33 6.00 17.57
CA GLN A 70 -3.11 7.21 17.35
C GLN A 70 -2.60 8.42 18.16
N ILE A 71 -2.23 8.22 19.43
CA ILE A 71 -1.73 9.29 20.30
C ILE A 71 -0.36 9.77 19.83
N VAL A 72 0.56 8.85 19.51
CA VAL A 72 1.88 9.18 18.99
C VAL A 72 1.76 9.94 17.66
N ALA A 73 0.97 9.42 16.73
CA ALA A 73 0.71 10.09 15.46
C ALA A 73 0.10 11.49 15.63
N GLY A 74 -0.88 11.65 16.55
CA GLY A 74 -1.48 12.94 16.85
C GLY A 74 -0.50 13.95 17.45
N PHE A 75 0.44 13.51 18.26
CA PHE A 75 1.49 14.37 18.79
C PHE A 75 2.47 14.80 17.69
N ASP A 76 2.96 13.86 16.87
CA ASP A 76 3.84 14.14 15.74
C ASP A 76 3.17 15.12 14.76
N ALA A 77 1.85 15.02 14.60
CA ALA A 77 1.02 15.95 13.87
C ALA A 77 1.09 17.38 14.42
N ALA A 78 0.86 17.52 15.72
CA ALA A 78 0.86 18.83 16.36
C ALA A 78 2.24 19.48 16.30
N GLU A 79 3.33 18.71 16.49
CA GLU A 79 4.70 19.22 16.29
C GLU A 79 4.91 19.69 14.84
N SER A 80 4.48 18.88 13.87
CA SER A 80 4.63 19.21 12.44
C SER A 80 3.80 20.45 12.05
N GLU A 81 2.60 20.61 12.60
CA GLU A 81 1.77 21.79 12.40
C GLU A 81 2.45 23.07 12.95
N MET A 82 3.03 22.97 14.13
CA MET A 82 3.77 24.10 14.73
C MET A 82 5.02 24.48 13.90
N GLN A 83 5.68 23.51 13.28
CA GLN A 83 6.83 23.77 12.41
C GLN A 83 6.46 24.53 11.12
N GLN A 84 5.20 24.45 10.65
CA GLN A 84 4.75 25.26 9.51
C GLN A 84 4.85 26.78 9.79
N PHE A 85 4.60 27.19 11.03
CA PHE A 85 4.71 28.61 11.42
C PHE A 85 6.17 29.12 11.38
N THR A 86 7.16 28.22 11.35
CA THR A 86 8.58 28.56 11.27
C THR A 86 9.15 28.52 9.86
N GLY A 87 8.34 28.19 8.84
CA GLY A 87 8.77 28.09 7.43
C GLY A 87 9.70 26.92 7.11
N LEU A 88 9.97 26.04 8.07
CA LEU A 88 10.81 24.85 7.93
C LEU A 88 9.93 23.61 8.02
N MET A 89 9.37 23.15 6.90
CA MET A 89 8.67 21.88 6.86
C MET A 89 9.67 20.75 7.14
N ARG A 90 9.59 20.19 8.32
CA ARG A 90 10.35 19.02 8.74
C ARG A 90 9.36 18.00 9.32
N GLY A 91 9.67 16.73 9.17
CA GLY A 91 8.87 15.67 9.77
C GLY A 91 8.95 14.39 8.99
N ARG A 92 8.07 13.47 9.32
CA ARG A 92 7.95 12.16 8.68
C ARG A 92 6.60 12.08 7.98
N MET A 93 6.59 11.56 6.77
CA MET A 93 5.39 11.20 6.00
C MET A 93 5.37 9.69 5.77
N VAL A 94 4.26 9.04 6.04
CA VAL A 94 4.07 7.61 5.75
C VAL A 94 3.16 7.48 4.55
N LEU A 95 3.73 7.03 3.43
CA LEU A 95 3.04 6.88 2.15
C LEU A 95 2.70 5.42 1.88
N GLY A 96 1.42 5.12 1.74
CA GLY A 96 0.93 3.84 1.26
C GLY A 96 1.08 3.70 -0.26
N THR A 97 1.48 2.53 -0.74
CA THR A 97 1.57 2.27 -2.18
C THR A 97 1.20 0.85 -2.55
N MET A 98 0.62 0.69 -3.71
CA MET A 98 0.43 -0.61 -4.36
C MET A 98 1.70 -1.02 -5.08
N ARG A 99 1.88 -2.31 -5.29
CA ARG A 99 3.01 -2.86 -6.10
C ARG A 99 3.02 -2.40 -7.55
N ALA A 100 1.88 -2.01 -8.06
CA ALA A 100 1.70 -1.63 -9.46
C ALA A 100 0.96 -0.29 -9.54
N LEU A 101 1.65 0.79 -9.84
CA LEU A 101 1.07 2.14 -9.97
C LEU A 101 0.78 2.54 -11.42
N GLY A 102 1.00 1.64 -12.38
CA GLY A 102 0.75 1.93 -13.79
C GLY A 102 1.71 2.99 -14.34
N THR A 103 1.14 4.00 -14.95
CA THR A 103 1.89 5.10 -15.57
C THR A 103 2.43 6.11 -14.56
N ILE A 104 2.07 6.00 -13.27
CA ILE A 104 2.59 6.90 -12.23
C ILE A 104 4.05 6.54 -11.95
N ARG A 105 4.94 7.43 -12.35
CA ARG A 105 6.39 7.31 -12.14
C ARG A 105 6.74 7.72 -10.70
N LEU A 106 6.43 6.83 -9.74
CA LEU A 106 6.59 7.10 -8.31
C LEU A 106 8.01 7.54 -7.92
N PRO A 107 9.10 6.92 -8.44
CA PRO A 107 10.46 7.34 -8.09
C PRO A 107 10.73 8.81 -8.47
N GLU A 108 10.32 9.23 -9.65
CA GLU A 108 10.51 10.60 -10.13
C GLU A 108 9.63 11.59 -9.35
N LEU A 109 8.40 11.19 -9.03
CA LEU A 109 7.49 11.98 -8.21
C LEU A 109 8.08 12.21 -6.81
N LEU A 110 8.57 11.14 -6.16
CA LEU A 110 9.18 11.21 -4.84
C LEU A 110 10.47 12.02 -4.85
N ARG A 111 11.31 11.85 -5.87
CA ARG A 111 12.52 12.66 -6.01
C ARG A 111 12.18 14.15 -6.04
N ALA A 112 11.27 14.56 -6.92
CA ALA A 112 10.87 15.95 -7.04
C ALA A 112 10.20 16.48 -5.75
N PHE A 113 9.48 15.64 -5.02
CA PHE A 113 8.93 15.97 -3.70
C PHE A 113 10.03 16.19 -2.66
N CYS A 114 10.99 15.26 -2.56
CA CYS A 114 12.12 15.39 -1.62
C CYS A 114 13.02 16.59 -1.94
N ASP A 115 13.25 16.88 -3.22
CA ASP A 115 13.99 18.09 -3.65
C ASP A 115 13.26 19.37 -3.22
N ARG A 116 11.93 19.37 -3.22
CA ARG A 116 11.10 20.52 -2.80
C ARG A 116 10.96 20.65 -1.30
N TYR A 117 10.96 19.50 -0.58
CA TYR A 117 10.76 19.42 0.87
C TYR A 117 11.85 18.57 1.53
N PRO A 118 13.11 19.04 1.57
CA PRO A 118 14.26 18.24 2.02
C PRO A 118 14.25 17.91 3.51
N GLY A 119 13.35 18.51 4.28
CA GLY A 119 13.17 18.24 5.70
C GLY A 119 12.11 17.16 6.00
N ILE A 120 11.46 16.59 4.98
CA ILE A 120 10.46 15.55 5.16
C ILE A 120 11.07 14.17 4.84
N ASP A 121 11.12 13.30 5.85
CA ASP A 121 11.47 11.89 5.67
C ASP A 121 10.25 11.11 5.16
N VAL A 122 10.40 10.42 4.04
CA VAL A 122 9.32 9.61 3.46
C VAL A 122 9.52 8.14 3.79
N VAL A 123 8.53 7.55 4.45
CA VAL A 123 8.47 6.11 4.71
C VAL A 123 7.40 5.50 3.82
N MET A 124 7.76 4.49 3.06
CA MET A 124 6.82 3.79 2.18
C MET A 124 6.33 2.50 2.83
N ARG A 125 5.02 2.23 2.71
CA ARG A 125 4.40 0.96 3.09
C ARG A 125 3.65 0.38 1.92
N GLU A 126 3.93 -0.89 1.59
CA GLU A 126 3.19 -1.61 0.57
C GLU A 126 2.09 -2.47 1.21
N ALA A 127 0.87 -2.33 0.70
CA ALA A 127 -0.27 -3.12 1.13
C ALA A 127 -1.32 -3.25 0.01
N THR A 128 -2.37 -4.02 0.25
CA THR A 128 -3.58 -4.00 -0.59
C THR A 128 -4.34 -2.68 -0.39
N SER A 129 -5.15 -2.28 -1.37
CA SER A 129 -5.92 -1.02 -1.28
C SER A 129 -6.85 -0.99 -0.06
N ASP A 130 -7.53 -2.10 0.23
CA ASP A 130 -8.43 -2.19 1.38
C ASP A 130 -7.68 -1.99 2.71
N HIS A 131 -6.54 -2.65 2.86
CA HIS A 131 -5.71 -2.49 4.07
C HIS A 131 -5.12 -1.08 4.18
N MET A 132 -4.74 -0.45 3.07
CA MET A 132 -4.29 0.95 3.08
C MET A 132 -5.40 1.92 3.47
N LEU A 133 -6.66 1.67 3.07
CA LEU A 133 -7.80 2.47 3.51
C LEU A 133 -8.06 2.33 5.01
N GLU A 134 -7.90 1.13 5.57
CA GLU A 134 -7.95 0.91 7.03
C GLU A 134 -6.82 1.68 7.74
N MET A 135 -5.59 1.58 7.23
CA MET A 135 -4.43 2.28 7.79
C MET A 135 -4.57 3.82 7.70
N LEU A 136 -5.14 4.36 6.61
CA LEU A 136 -5.46 5.78 6.50
C LEU A 136 -6.49 6.20 7.55
N SER A 137 -7.58 5.43 7.70
CA SER A 137 -8.61 5.68 8.71
C SER A 137 -8.07 5.56 10.14
N GLY A 138 -7.09 4.70 10.36
CA GLY A 138 -6.38 4.52 11.64
C GLY A 138 -5.30 5.57 11.92
N GLY A 139 -4.95 6.43 10.94
CA GLY A 139 -3.89 7.43 11.07
C GLY A 139 -2.46 6.87 10.97
N GLU A 140 -2.31 5.65 10.44
CA GLU A 140 -1.00 5.03 10.21
C GLU A 140 -0.35 5.48 8.89
N LEU A 141 -1.14 6.02 7.96
CA LEU A 141 -0.70 6.58 6.69
C LEU A 141 -1.18 8.02 6.56
N ASP A 142 -0.34 8.87 5.96
CA ASP A 142 -0.68 10.25 5.64
C ASP A 142 -1.35 10.39 4.27
N ALA A 143 -0.97 9.54 3.34
CA ALA A 143 -1.57 9.42 2.01
C ALA A 143 -1.32 8.00 1.45
N ALA A 144 -2.10 7.57 0.47
CA ALA A 144 -1.87 6.30 -0.20
C ALA A 144 -2.30 6.33 -1.68
N PHE A 145 -1.52 5.68 -2.53
CA PHE A 145 -1.96 5.33 -3.87
C PHE A 145 -2.72 4.01 -3.81
N ILE A 146 -3.99 4.04 -4.21
CA ILE A 146 -4.91 2.90 -4.11
C ILE A 146 -5.60 2.62 -5.45
N GLN A 147 -6.12 1.42 -5.59
CA GLN A 147 -7.19 1.19 -6.55
C GLN A 147 -8.47 1.80 -5.95
N LEU A 148 -9.09 2.71 -6.69
CA LEU A 148 -10.29 3.43 -6.24
C LEU A 148 -11.44 2.44 -6.06
N PRO A 149 -11.99 2.27 -4.86
CA PRO A 149 -13.22 1.49 -4.65
C PRO A 149 -14.43 2.23 -5.23
N ASP A 150 -15.55 1.53 -5.40
CA ASP A 150 -16.79 2.16 -5.84
C ASP A 150 -17.32 3.13 -4.79
N GLU A 151 -17.20 2.79 -3.52
CA GLU A 151 -17.57 3.63 -2.37
C GLU A 151 -16.37 3.79 -1.42
N PRO A 152 -15.71 4.97 -1.42
CA PRO A 152 -14.65 5.25 -0.46
C PRO A 152 -15.19 5.29 0.98
N PRO A 153 -14.43 4.83 1.98
CA PRO A 153 -14.81 4.96 3.39
C PRO A 153 -15.01 6.43 3.80
N SER A 154 -15.94 6.68 4.73
CA SER A 154 -16.16 8.00 5.31
C SER A 154 -14.89 8.51 6.04
N GLY A 155 -14.65 9.81 6.00
CA GLY A 155 -13.46 10.44 6.61
C GLY A 155 -12.20 10.39 5.76
N LEU A 156 -12.28 9.80 4.56
CA LEU A 156 -11.21 9.80 3.57
C LEU A 156 -11.62 10.62 2.34
N VAL A 157 -10.65 11.31 1.78
CA VAL A 157 -10.78 11.98 0.48
C VAL A 157 -10.03 11.16 -0.55
N THR A 158 -10.62 10.99 -1.73
CA THR A 158 -9.99 10.27 -2.84
C THR A 158 -10.01 11.14 -4.09
N GLU A 159 -8.92 11.11 -4.84
CA GLU A 159 -8.81 11.81 -6.13
C GLU A 159 -8.34 10.83 -7.20
N LEU A 160 -9.13 10.67 -8.24
CA LEU A 160 -8.79 9.82 -9.38
C LEU A 160 -7.58 10.42 -10.12
N LEU A 161 -6.53 9.65 -10.26
CA LEU A 161 -5.30 10.06 -10.94
C LEU A 161 -5.20 9.50 -12.35
N HIS A 162 -5.61 8.24 -12.53
CA HIS A 162 -5.43 7.53 -13.78
C HIS A 162 -6.44 6.40 -13.92
N VAL A 163 -6.90 6.20 -15.15
CA VAL A 163 -7.69 5.03 -15.56
C VAL A 163 -6.93 4.29 -16.63
N GLU A 164 -6.77 2.99 -16.46
CA GLU A 164 -6.11 2.14 -17.44
C GLU A 164 -6.91 0.86 -17.70
N GLU A 165 -6.78 0.35 -18.91
CA GLU A 165 -7.34 -0.94 -19.31
C GLU A 165 -6.50 -2.09 -18.80
N PHE A 166 -7.12 -3.22 -18.56
CA PHE A 166 -6.42 -4.49 -18.46
C PHE A 166 -6.19 -5.09 -19.84
N ALA A 167 -5.09 -5.80 -19.98
CA ALA A 167 -4.76 -6.58 -21.17
C ALA A 167 -4.46 -8.03 -20.78
N LEU A 168 -4.63 -8.93 -21.73
CA LEU A 168 -4.26 -10.32 -21.61
C LEU A 168 -2.78 -10.49 -22.00
N ILE A 169 -2.06 -11.30 -21.25
CA ILE A 169 -0.72 -11.77 -21.60
C ILE A 169 -0.77 -13.26 -21.88
N VAL A 170 -0.16 -13.66 -22.98
CA VAL A 170 -0.04 -15.06 -23.42
C VAL A 170 1.38 -15.36 -23.91
N GLY A 171 1.75 -16.62 -23.94
CA GLY A 171 3.01 -17.06 -24.53
C GLY A 171 3.05 -16.85 -26.07
N PRO A 172 4.25 -16.85 -26.69
CA PRO A 172 4.41 -16.59 -28.12
C PRO A 172 3.71 -17.64 -28.99
N ASP A 173 3.61 -18.88 -28.54
CA ASP A 173 3.01 -19.99 -29.28
C ASP A 173 1.54 -20.22 -28.92
N HIS A 174 0.96 -19.36 -28.10
CA HIS A 174 -0.45 -19.46 -27.69
C HIS A 174 -1.38 -19.18 -28.88
N ARG A 175 -2.55 -19.89 -28.97
CA ARG A 175 -3.54 -19.71 -30.04
C ARG A 175 -4.01 -18.27 -30.23
N LEU A 176 -3.89 -17.43 -29.21
CA LEU A 176 -4.28 -16.02 -29.25
C LEU A 176 -3.11 -15.07 -29.53
N ALA A 177 -1.88 -15.55 -29.63
CA ALA A 177 -0.68 -14.70 -29.76
C ALA A 177 -0.65 -13.80 -30.99
N GLY A 178 -1.38 -14.17 -32.04
CA GLY A 178 -1.53 -13.40 -33.28
C GLY A 178 -2.80 -12.56 -33.36
N ARG A 179 -3.61 -12.50 -32.32
CA ARG A 179 -4.86 -11.70 -32.30
C ARG A 179 -4.63 -10.34 -31.66
N ASP A 180 -5.23 -9.32 -32.26
CA ASP A 180 -5.21 -7.97 -31.69
C ASP A 180 -6.14 -7.84 -30.49
N GLU A 181 -7.27 -8.58 -30.51
CA GLU A 181 -8.32 -8.48 -29.50
C GLU A 181 -9.05 -9.81 -29.32
N VAL A 182 -9.52 -10.07 -28.09
CA VAL A 182 -10.28 -11.27 -27.72
C VAL A 182 -11.39 -10.94 -26.73
N PRO A 183 -12.62 -11.44 -26.92
CA PRO A 183 -13.65 -11.37 -25.91
C PRO A 183 -13.29 -12.30 -24.75
N LEU A 184 -13.50 -11.83 -23.52
CA LEU A 184 -13.09 -12.56 -22.30
C LEU A 184 -13.77 -13.94 -22.20
N SER A 185 -14.99 -14.09 -22.75
CA SER A 185 -15.72 -15.35 -22.79
C SER A 185 -15.01 -16.50 -23.56
N GLU A 186 -14.13 -16.17 -24.51
CA GLU A 186 -13.34 -17.17 -25.22
C GLU A 186 -12.24 -17.80 -24.33
N LEU A 187 -12.00 -17.25 -23.15
CA LEU A 187 -10.93 -17.68 -22.22
C LEU A 187 -11.45 -18.60 -21.11
N ALA A 188 -12.72 -19.03 -21.16
CA ALA A 188 -13.34 -19.87 -20.13
C ALA A 188 -12.63 -21.22 -19.94
N GLY A 189 -11.98 -21.75 -21.00
CA GLY A 189 -11.25 -23.02 -20.95
C GLY A 189 -9.74 -22.90 -20.74
N GLU A 190 -9.22 -21.69 -20.53
CA GLU A 190 -7.77 -21.46 -20.37
C GLU A 190 -7.30 -21.73 -18.94
N ASP A 191 -6.06 -22.18 -18.82
CA ASP A 191 -5.33 -22.20 -17.55
C ASP A 191 -4.90 -20.78 -17.18
N TRP A 192 -5.28 -20.28 -16.00
CA TRP A 192 -4.97 -18.94 -15.56
C TRP A 192 -3.79 -18.88 -14.60
N ILE A 193 -2.98 -17.84 -14.77
CA ILE A 193 -1.98 -17.42 -13.80
C ILE A 193 -2.57 -16.20 -13.11
N VAL A 194 -2.94 -16.35 -11.84
CA VAL A 194 -3.69 -15.33 -11.09
C VAL A 194 -2.84 -14.66 -10.03
N PHE A 195 -3.26 -13.51 -9.58
CA PHE A 195 -2.71 -12.88 -8.40
C PHE A 195 -3.29 -13.47 -7.13
N THR A 196 -2.54 -13.37 -6.02
CA THR A 196 -3.03 -13.73 -4.69
C THR A 196 -4.36 -13.05 -4.40
N ARG A 197 -5.29 -13.81 -3.84
CA ARG A 197 -6.63 -13.34 -3.50
C ARG A 197 -6.59 -12.08 -2.63
N GLY A 198 -7.55 -11.17 -2.87
CA GLY A 198 -7.66 -9.89 -2.17
C GLY A 198 -6.75 -8.77 -2.73
N THR A 199 -6.02 -9.04 -3.82
CA THR A 199 -5.38 -7.97 -4.58
C THR A 199 -6.39 -7.35 -5.55
N GLY A 200 -6.28 -6.03 -5.81
CA GLY A 200 -7.18 -5.34 -6.75
C GLY A 200 -7.15 -5.93 -8.15
N ILE A 201 -6.03 -6.54 -8.60
CA ILE A 201 -5.92 -7.21 -9.90
C ILE A 201 -6.72 -8.53 -9.89
N ASP A 202 -6.62 -9.34 -8.83
CA ASP A 202 -7.41 -10.58 -8.70
C ASP A 202 -8.91 -10.26 -8.62
N THR A 203 -9.29 -9.26 -7.84
CA THR A 203 -10.70 -8.82 -7.75
C THR A 203 -11.25 -8.39 -9.12
N ALA A 204 -10.49 -7.59 -9.88
CA ALA A 204 -10.88 -7.16 -11.21
C ALA A 204 -10.97 -8.34 -12.19
N LEU A 205 -10.04 -9.28 -12.17
CA LEU A 205 -10.07 -10.48 -13.00
C LEU A 205 -11.33 -11.30 -12.72
N ARG A 206 -11.61 -11.61 -11.46
CA ARG A 206 -12.77 -12.45 -11.10
C ARG A 206 -14.09 -11.79 -11.44
N ALA A 207 -14.19 -10.47 -11.19
CA ALA A 207 -15.39 -9.71 -11.57
C ALA A 207 -15.61 -9.73 -13.09
N ALA A 208 -14.56 -9.53 -13.88
CA ALA A 208 -14.65 -9.57 -15.34
C ALA A 208 -14.98 -10.96 -15.88
N CYS A 209 -14.37 -12.02 -15.33
CA CYS A 209 -14.69 -13.41 -15.72
C CYS A 209 -16.12 -13.78 -15.34
N ALA A 210 -16.60 -13.38 -14.16
CA ALA A 210 -17.99 -13.62 -13.75
C ALA A 210 -18.99 -12.91 -14.68
N GLN A 211 -18.70 -11.68 -15.12
CA GLN A 211 -19.50 -10.97 -16.11
C GLN A 211 -19.48 -11.67 -17.48
N ALA A 212 -18.37 -12.32 -17.82
CA ALA A 212 -18.23 -13.11 -19.04
C ALA A 212 -18.82 -14.54 -18.90
N GLY A 213 -19.37 -14.91 -17.74
CA GLY A 213 -20.09 -16.16 -17.49
C GLY A 213 -19.23 -17.34 -17.07
N PHE A 214 -18.02 -17.11 -16.56
CA PHE A 214 -17.14 -18.19 -16.07
C PHE A 214 -16.30 -17.80 -14.86
N GLU A 215 -15.73 -18.80 -14.18
CA GLU A 215 -14.68 -18.61 -13.17
C GLU A 215 -13.32 -19.00 -13.74
N PRO A 216 -12.25 -18.20 -13.50
CA PRO A 216 -10.92 -18.54 -14.01
C PRO A 216 -10.37 -19.77 -13.27
N HIS A 217 -9.93 -20.80 -14.04
CA HIS A 217 -9.23 -21.94 -13.49
C HIS A 217 -7.80 -21.55 -13.13
N ALA A 218 -7.56 -21.23 -11.84
CA ALA A 218 -6.27 -20.81 -11.35
C ALA A 218 -5.29 -22.00 -11.28
N LYS A 219 -4.40 -22.10 -12.25
CA LYS A 219 -3.34 -23.12 -12.27
C LYS A 219 -2.11 -22.68 -11.50
N PHE A 220 -1.80 -21.40 -11.53
CA PHE A 220 -0.71 -20.78 -10.76
C PHE A 220 -1.23 -19.53 -10.05
N GLU A 221 -0.73 -19.31 -8.84
CA GLU A 221 -0.98 -18.10 -8.07
C GLU A 221 0.34 -17.48 -7.62
N SER A 222 0.49 -16.15 -7.77
CA SER A 222 1.66 -15.42 -7.29
C SER A 222 1.28 -14.00 -6.87
N SER A 223 1.97 -13.48 -5.86
CA SER A 223 1.86 -12.07 -5.47
C SER A 223 2.81 -11.15 -6.26
N ALA A 224 3.76 -11.71 -7.02
CA ALA A 224 4.76 -10.97 -7.75
C ALA A 224 4.37 -10.77 -9.22
N LEU A 225 4.21 -9.51 -9.63
CA LEU A 225 3.82 -9.13 -10.98
C LEU A 225 4.76 -9.71 -12.05
N GLN A 226 6.07 -9.64 -11.82
CA GLN A 226 7.07 -10.16 -12.74
C GLN A 226 6.99 -11.68 -12.89
N THR A 227 6.70 -12.41 -11.80
CA THR A 227 6.51 -13.85 -11.84
C THR A 227 5.27 -14.22 -12.66
N VAL A 228 4.13 -13.55 -12.44
CA VAL A 228 2.90 -13.78 -13.22
C VAL A 228 3.17 -13.56 -14.70
N ARG A 229 3.83 -12.47 -15.04
CA ARG A 229 4.18 -12.14 -16.43
C ARG A 229 5.14 -13.14 -17.05
N ALA A 230 6.19 -13.54 -16.32
CA ALA A 230 7.17 -14.52 -16.81
C ALA A 230 6.53 -15.89 -17.06
N LEU A 231 5.66 -16.36 -16.17
CA LEU A 231 4.93 -17.61 -16.34
C LEU A 231 4.01 -17.58 -17.57
N ALA A 232 3.29 -16.46 -17.78
CA ALA A 232 2.43 -16.30 -18.95
C ALA A 232 3.28 -16.22 -20.26
N GLY A 233 4.37 -15.49 -20.24
CA GLY A 233 5.31 -15.42 -21.37
C GLY A 233 5.95 -16.77 -21.72
N ALA A 234 6.17 -17.62 -20.72
CA ALA A 234 6.64 -19.01 -20.91
C ALA A 234 5.55 -19.98 -21.40
N GLY A 235 4.31 -19.50 -21.61
CA GLY A 235 3.21 -20.34 -22.11
C GLY A 235 2.58 -21.29 -21.08
N LEU A 236 2.76 -21.04 -19.78
CA LEU A 236 2.22 -21.90 -18.73
C LEU A 236 0.73 -21.62 -18.42
N GLY A 237 0.17 -20.61 -19.05
CA GLY A 237 -1.23 -20.18 -18.93
C GLY A 237 -1.38 -18.74 -19.42
N VAL A 238 -2.57 -18.17 -19.22
CA VAL A 238 -2.89 -16.78 -19.56
C VAL A 238 -2.94 -15.94 -18.29
N ALA A 239 -2.62 -14.64 -18.39
CA ALA A 239 -2.72 -13.71 -17.27
C ALA A 239 -3.36 -12.40 -17.69
N MET A 240 -4.11 -11.76 -16.80
CA MET A 240 -4.64 -10.42 -16.97
C MET A 240 -3.82 -9.43 -16.15
N LEU A 241 -3.26 -8.43 -16.81
CA LEU A 241 -2.46 -7.37 -16.18
C LEU A 241 -2.92 -5.99 -16.62
N PRO A 242 -2.70 -4.95 -15.78
CA PRO A 242 -2.81 -3.57 -16.26
C PRO A 242 -1.93 -3.37 -17.49
N ARG A 243 -2.45 -2.68 -18.51
CA ARG A 243 -1.80 -2.55 -19.81
C ARG A 243 -0.38 -2.00 -19.75
N SER A 244 -0.15 -1.01 -18.89
CA SER A 244 1.18 -0.43 -18.66
C SER A 244 2.25 -1.45 -18.21
N PHE A 245 1.84 -2.55 -17.56
CA PHE A 245 2.72 -3.65 -17.14
C PHE A 245 2.75 -4.79 -18.15
N ALA A 246 1.72 -4.92 -18.96
CA ALA A 246 1.66 -5.94 -20.00
C ALA A 246 2.69 -5.69 -21.11
N GLU A 247 2.88 -4.43 -21.49
CA GLU A 247 3.70 -4.02 -22.64
C GLU A 247 5.24 -4.00 -22.34
N ALA A 248 5.66 -4.24 -21.10
CA ALA A 248 7.03 -3.91 -20.64
C ALA A 248 8.11 -4.97 -20.93
N GLU A 249 7.83 -6.13 -21.57
CA GLU A 249 8.84 -7.20 -21.69
C GLU A 249 8.81 -7.96 -23.02
N ALA A 250 10.02 -8.31 -23.53
CA ALA A 250 10.18 -9.16 -24.71
C ALA A 250 9.84 -10.62 -24.40
N GLY A 251 9.10 -11.29 -25.31
CA GLY A 251 8.77 -12.70 -25.24
C GLY A 251 7.31 -13.04 -24.96
N ALA A 252 6.59 -12.22 -24.21
CA ALA A 252 5.14 -12.35 -24.06
C ALA A 252 4.40 -11.63 -25.19
N ARG A 253 3.17 -12.08 -25.50
CA ARG A 253 2.25 -11.41 -26.41
C ARG A 253 1.15 -10.74 -25.62
N VAL A 254 0.92 -9.48 -25.91
CA VAL A 254 -0.17 -8.69 -25.34
C VAL A 254 -1.34 -8.73 -26.28
N VAL A 255 -2.51 -9.12 -25.77
CA VAL A 255 -3.76 -9.16 -26.52
C VAL A 255 -4.77 -8.27 -25.82
N ARG A 256 -5.46 -7.38 -26.55
CA ARG A 256 -6.50 -6.55 -25.96
C ARG A 256 -7.71 -7.39 -25.57
N ILE A 257 -8.39 -6.99 -24.52
CA ILE A 257 -9.66 -7.58 -24.12
C ILE A 257 -10.78 -6.75 -24.77
N ALA A 258 -11.63 -7.42 -25.55
CA ALA A 258 -12.78 -6.77 -26.18
C ALA A 258 -13.77 -6.21 -25.15
N PRO A 259 -14.51 -5.16 -25.48
CA PRO A 259 -15.52 -4.60 -24.59
C PRO A 259 -16.59 -5.62 -24.14
N PRO A 260 -17.03 -5.55 -22.88
CA PRO A 260 -16.63 -4.57 -21.88
C PRO A 260 -15.22 -4.83 -21.33
N THR A 261 -14.26 -3.96 -21.66
CA THR A 261 -12.88 -4.08 -21.23
C THR A 261 -12.78 -3.78 -19.74
N PRO A 262 -12.18 -4.67 -18.91
CA PRO A 262 -11.96 -4.38 -17.50
C PRO A 262 -11.06 -3.16 -17.32
N LEU A 263 -11.45 -2.27 -16.40
CA LEU A 263 -10.75 -1.03 -16.12
C LEU A 263 -10.20 -1.03 -14.70
N ARG A 264 -9.08 -0.37 -14.53
CA ARG A 264 -8.46 -0.09 -13.25
C ARG A 264 -8.42 1.42 -13.02
N ARG A 265 -8.95 1.87 -11.90
CA ARG A 265 -8.93 3.27 -11.47
C ARG A 265 -7.91 3.45 -10.37
N VAL A 266 -6.83 4.15 -10.64
CA VAL A 266 -5.79 4.49 -9.66
C VAL A 266 -6.08 5.86 -9.08
N ALA A 267 -6.11 5.96 -7.76
CA ALA A 267 -6.41 7.18 -7.03
C ALA A 267 -5.36 7.45 -5.95
N LEU A 268 -5.23 8.73 -5.58
CA LEU A 268 -4.62 9.14 -4.33
C LEU A 268 -5.71 9.23 -3.27
N ALA A 269 -5.48 8.68 -2.10
CA ALA A 269 -6.36 8.75 -0.94
C ALA A 269 -5.63 9.37 0.25
N TRP A 270 -6.35 10.14 1.08
CA TRP A 270 -5.82 10.75 2.29
C TRP A 270 -6.95 11.04 3.28
N PRO A 271 -6.69 11.22 4.58
CA PRO A 271 -7.68 11.65 5.56
C PRO A 271 -8.28 13.02 5.20
N ASP A 272 -9.54 13.27 5.54
CA ASP A 272 -10.21 14.56 5.35
C ASP A 272 -9.49 15.71 6.08
N ARG A 273 -8.75 15.39 7.13
CA ARG A 273 -7.86 16.29 7.87
C ARG A 273 -6.43 15.74 7.85
N PRO A 274 -5.71 15.91 6.72
CA PRO A 274 -4.37 15.38 6.58
C PRO A 274 -3.38 16.16 7.45
N LEU A 275 -2.35 15.48 7.91
CA LEU A 275 -1.21 16.09 8.56
C LEU A 275 -0.46 17.02 7.60
N PRO A 276 0.34 17.96 8.10
CA PRO A 276 1.05 18.93 7.26
C PRO A 276 1.90 18.31 6.16
N ALA A 277 2.67 17.26 6.47
CA ALA A 277 3.48 16.56 5.48
C ALA A 277 2.60 15.86 4.41
N GLY A 278 1.49 15.24 4.83
CA GLY A 278 0.49 14.67 3.93
C GLY A 278 -0.18 15.73 3.07
N THR A 279 -0.55 16.88 3.66
CA THR A 279 -1.10 18.04 2.92
C THR A 279 -0.14 18.50 1.84
N ALA A 280 1.14 18.69 2.18
CA ALA A 280 2.16 19.09 1.22
C ALA A 280 2.32 18.09 0.09
N PHE A 281 2.31 16.79 0.40
CA PHE A 281 2.42 15.73 -0.60
C PHE A 281 1.21 15.72 -1.54
N VAL A 282 0.00 15.75 -1.00
CA VAL A 282 -1.24 15.80 -1.81
C VAL A 282 -1.23 17.01 -2.75
N GLN A 283 -0.93 18.20 -2.24
CA GLN A 283 -0.85 19.40 -3.07
C GLN A 283 0.25 19.30 -4.14
N PHE A 284 1.40 18.72 -3.79
CA PHE A 284 2.50 18.49 -4.71
C PHE A 284 2.12 17.53 -5.84
N VAL A 285 1.49 16.40 -5.50
CA VAL A 285 1.01 15.41 -6.49
C VAL A 285 0.02 16.05 -7.44
N ARG A 286 -0.99 16.75 -6.92
CA ARG A 286 -2.00 17.47 -7.72
C ARG A 286 -1.36 18.45 -8.69
N ALA A 287 -0.43 19.28 -8.22
CA ALA A 287 0.27 20.26 -9.05
C ALA A 287 1.16 19.62 -10.12
N THR A 288 1.76 18.47 -9.82
CA THR A 288 2.65 17.76 -10.75
C THR A 288 1.85 17.03 -11.84
N LEU A 289 0.77 16.37 -11.47
CA LEU A 289 -0.07 15.64 -12.45
C LEU A 289 -0.88 16.58 -13.34
N ALA A 290 -1.33 17.73 -12.81
CA ALA A 290 -1.99 18.76 -13.63
C ALA A 290 -1.07 19.32 -14.74
N ARG A 291 0.26 19.33 -14.54
CA ARG A 291 1.25 19.76 -15.56
C ARG A 291 1.55 18.69 -16.62
N ASN A 292 1.39 17.40 -16.25
CA ASN A 292 1.69 16.27 -17.15
C ASN A 292 0.47 15.83 -17.97
N GLY A 293 -0.72 16.34 -17.67
CA GLY A 293 -1.97 16.10 -18.39
C GLY A 293 -2.30 17.10 -19.50
N GLN A 294 -1.39 18.06 -19.75
CA GLN A 294 -1.40 18.95 -20.92
C GLN A 294 -0.33 18.48 -21.92
#